data_6698b3d906a2955a330ef516755549e6
#
_entry.id   6698b3d906a2955a330ef516755549e6
#
_cell.length_a   1.000
_cell.length_b   1.000
_cell.length_c   1.000
_cell.angle_alpha   90.00
_cell.angle_beta   90.00
_cell.angle_gamma   90.00
#
_symmetry.space_group_name_H-M   'P 1'
#
loop_
_entity.id
_entity.type
_entity.pdbx_description
1 polymer ?
#
loop_
_entity_poly.entity_id
_entity_poly.type
_entity_poly.pdbx_seq_one_letter_code
_entity_poly.pdbx_strand_id
1 'polypeptide(L)'
;MSEKYYLGIDIGTYETKGVLVNIRGEVISQSAKKHEMIVPQSGWAEHRPIEDWWGDFTFISNDLIKKSGCDPKLIQAVSASTIGPCMLPVDKEGEPLMNAVLYGVD
;
A
#
# COMPACT_ATOMS: atom_id res chain seq x y z
N MET A 1 4.39 11.07 28.81
CA MET A 1 3.27 10.60 27.99
C MET A 1 3.82 9.90 26.78
N SER A 2 3.26 8.74 26.48
CA SER A 2 3.69 8.03 25.28
C SER A 2 3.09 8.67 24.04
N GLU A 3 3.89 8.74 23.00
CA GLU A 3 3.43 9.18 21.69
C GLU A 3 2.45 8.17 21.11
N LYS A 4 1.58 8.64 20.25
CA LYS A 4 0.67 7.80 19.47
C LYS A 4 0.90 8.10 18.01
N TYR A 5 0.90 7.05 17.21
CA TYR A 5 1.19 7.16 15.79
C TYR A 5 0.07 6.55 14.95
N TYR A 6 -0.02 7.01 13.73
CA TYR A 6 -1.04 6.58 12.77
C TYR A 6 -0.34 6.39 11.43
N LEU A 7 -0.65 5.31 10.76
CA LEU A 7 0.02 4.92 9.52
C LEU A 7 -0.96 5.01 8.37
N GLY A 8 -0.58 5.76 7.33
CA GLY A 8 -1.39 5.90 6.12
C GLY A 8 -0.63 5.40 4.91
N ILE A 9 -1.29 4.60 4.09
CA ILE A 9 -0.68 4.03 2.88
C ILE A 9 -1.59 4.26 1.71
N ASP A 10 -1.00 4.72 0.59
CA ASP A 10 -1.70 4.96 -0.66
C ASP A 10 -1.08 4.07 -1.73
N ILE A 11 -1.86 3.13 -2.24
CA ILE A 11 -1.42 2.21 -3.29
C ILE A 11 -1.94 2.75 -4.62
N GLY A 12 -1.06 3.40 -5.37
CA GLY A 12 -1.40 4.00 -6.66
C GLY A 12 -1.10 3.09 -7.84
N THR A 13 -1.26 3.63 -9.04
CA THR A 13 -1.06 2.88 -10.28
C THR A 13 0.40 2.48 -10.48
N TYR A 14 1.34 3.35 -10.16
CA TYR A 14 2.77 3.15 -10.41
C TYR A 14 3.63 3.21 -9.15
N GLU A 15 3.03 3.53 -8.02
CA GLU A 15 3.78 3.77 -6.81
C GLU A 15 2.90 3.60 -5.58
N THR A 16 3.47 3.03 -4.53
CA THR A 16 2.85 3.00 -3.21
C THR A 16 3.59 4.00 -2.34
N LYS A 17 2.85 4.83 -1.64
CA LYS A 17 3.41 5.85 -0.73
C LYS A 17 2.85 5.63 0.67
N GLY A 18 3.63 6.02 1.66
CA GLY A 18 3.17 5.92 3.03
C GLY A 18 3.71 7.03 3.90
N VAL A 19 2.97 7.31 4.97
CA VAL A 19 3.39 8.28 5.99
C VAL A 19 3.09 7.69 7.36
N LEU A 20 3.94 8.04 8.31
CA LEU A 20 3.68 7.82 9.72
C LEU A 20 3.51 9.21 10.35
N VAL A 21 2.40 9.44 11.00
CA VAL A 21 2.09 10.73 11.63
C VAL A 21 1.82 10.53 13.11
N ASN A 22 2.00 11.59 13.90
CA ASN A 22 1.64 11.58 15.32
C ASN A 22 0.21 12.13 15.51
N ILE A 23 -0.22 12.21 16.76
CA ILE A 23 -1.57 12.67 17.12
C ILE A 23 -1.82 14.13 16.69
N ARG A 24 -0.74 14.91 16.53
CA ARG A 24 -0.83 16.30 16.12
C ARG A 24 -0.85 16.47 14.59
N GLY A 25 -0.77 15.36 13.85
CA GLY A 25 -0.73 15.39 12.39
C GLY A 25 0.64 15.70 11.80
N GLU A 26 1.68 15.70 12.62
CA GLU A 26 3.03 15.90 12.13
C GLU A 26 3.56 14.65 11.45
N VAL A 27 4.18 14.81 10.27
CA VAL A 27 4.75 13.69 9.52
C VAL A 27 6.08 13.32 10.15
N ILE A 28 6.14 12.12 10.71
CA ILE A 28 7.34 11.60 11.39
C ILE A 28 8.26 10.90 10.39
N SER A 29 7.69 10.15 9.47
CA SER A 29 8.48 9.51 8.41
C SER A 29 7.64 9.34 7.15
N GLN A 30 8.33 9.22 6.02
CA GLN A 30 7.72 9.02 4.70
C GLN A 30 8.45 7.91 3.97
N SER A 31 7.73 7.20 3.10
CA SER A 31 8.29 6.12 2.31
C SER A 31 7.55 6.02 0.99
N ALA A 32 8.23 5.54 -0.03
CA ALA A 32 7.64 5.31 -1.34
C ALA A 32 8.33 4.13 -2.01
N LYS A 33 7.55 3.37 -2.76
CA LYS A 33 8.06 2.23 -3.51
C LYS A 33 7.36 2.19 -4.86
N LYS A 34 8.16 2.20 -5.93
CA LYS A 34 7.62 2.11 -7.29
C LYS A 34 7.26 0.66 -7.61
N HIS A 35 6.21 0.49 -8.38
CA HIS A 35 5.85 -0.79 -8.96
C HIS A 35 5.37 -0.54 -10.38
N GLU A 36 5.22 -1.62 -11.14
CA GLU A 36 4.84 -1.53 -12.54
C GLU A 36 3.37 -1.88 -12.73
N MET A 37 2.77 -1.24 -13.72
CA MET A 37 1.49 -1.69 -14.25
C MET A 37 1.82 -2.68 -15.36
N ILE A 38 1.30 -3.89 -15.24
CA ILE A 38 1.53 -4.95 -16.23
C ILE A 38 0.52 -4.80 -17.35
N VAL A 39 1.00 -4.81 -18.59
CA VAL A 39 0.16 -4.70 -19.78
C VAL A 39 0.38 -5.96 -20.64
N PRO A 40 -0.32 -7.06 -20.34
CA PRO A 40 -0.13 -8.31 -21.10
C PRO A 40 -0.55 -8.19 -22.56
N GLN A 41 -1.53 -7.35 -22.84
CA GLN A 41 -2.03 -7.05 -24.17
C GLN A 41 -2.47 -5.60 -24.23
N SER A 42 -2.51 -5.04 -25.43
CA SER A 42 -3.00 -3.68 -25.63
C SER A 42 -4.39 -3.50 -25.00
N GLY A 43 -4.56 -2.48 -24.20
CA GLY A 43 -5.80 -2.17 -23.51
C GLY A 43 -6.02 -2.92 -22.19
N TRP A 44 -5.12 -3.84 -21.84
CA TRP A 44 -5.20 -4.56 -20.57
C TRP A 44 -4.25 -3.91 -19.56
N ALA A 45 -4.68 -3.83 -18.32
CA ALA A 45 -3.87 -3.28 -17.25
C ALA A 45 -4.05 -4.13 -16.01
N GLU A 46 -2.93 -4.54 -15.38
CA GLU A 46 -2.96 -5.45 -14.24
C GLU A 46 -1.94 -5.05 -13.18
N HIS A 47 -2.24 -5.42 -11.93
CA HIS A 47 -1.28 -5.43 -10.83
C HIS A 47 -1.15 -6.84 -10.27
N ARG A 48 0.00 -7.11 -9.65
CA ARG A 48 0.27 -8.36 -8.96
C ARG A 48 -0.10 -8.14 -7.47
N PRO A 49 -1.25 -8.68 -6.99
CA PRO A 49 -1.75 -8.29 -5.66
C PRO A 49 -0.84 -8.69 -4.51
N ILE A 50 -0.16 -9.83 -4.60
CA ILE A 50 0.75 -10.26 -3.53
C ILE A 50 1.99 -9.38 -3.50
N GLU A 51 2.63 -9.14 -4.66
CA GLU A 51 3.88 -8.41 -4.74
C GLU A 51 3.68 -6.90 -4.66
N ASP A 52 2.71 -6.36 -5.44
CA ASP A 52 2.56 -4.92 -5.60
C ASP A 52 1.64 -4.28 -4.55
N TRP A 53 0.70 -5.02 -4.01
CA TRP A 53 -0.22 -4.49 -2.99
C TRP A 53 0.24 -4.88 -1.59
N TRP A 54 0.20 -6.16 -1.28
CA TRP A 54 0.59 -6.61 0.06
C TRP A 54 2.09 -6.46 0.29
N GLY A 55 2.90 -6.80 -0.73
CA GLY A 55 4.35 -6.65 -0.65
C GLY A 55 4.76 -5.20 -0.45
N ASP A 56 4.13 -4.27 -1.19
CA ASP A 56 4.41 -2.84 -1.02
C ASP A 56 3.94 -2.36 0.34
N PHE A 57 2.76 -2.79 0.78
CA PHE A 57 2.23 -2.42 2.10
C PHE A 57 3.21 -2.80 3.21
N THR A 58 3.69 -4.04 3.19
CA THR A 58 4.63 -4.51 4.21
C THR A 58 5.98 -3.80 4.13
N PHE A 59 6.48 -3.59 2.92
CA PHE A 59 7.74 -2.86 2.72
C PHE A 59 7.64 -1.44 3.28
N ILE A 60 6.59 -0.71 2.88
CA ILE A 60 6.38 0.69 3.29
C ILE A 60 6.20 0.78 4.81
N SER A 61 5.39 -0.10 5.39
CA SER A 61 5.16 -0.11 6.84
C SER A 61 6.47 -0.32 7.61
N ASN A 62 7.27 -1.29 7.20
CA ASN A 62 8.55 -1.58 7.83
C ASN A 62 9.53 -0.42 7.66
N ASP A 63 9.56 0.19 6.49
CA ASP A 63 10.45 1.33 6.21
C ASP A 63 10.08 2.55 7.06
N LEU A 64 8.79 2.83 7.21
CA LEU A 64 8.30 3.93 8.04
C LEU A 64 8.69 3.74 9.50
N ILE A 65 8.52 2.54 10.02
CA ILE A 65 8.88 2.21 11.41
C ILE A 65 10.38 2.33 11.60
N LYS A 66 11.16 1.80 10.67
CA LYS A 66 12.62 1.84 10.75
C LYS A 66 13.15 3.27 10.70
N LYS A 67 12.65 4.08 9.76
CA LYS A 67 13.09 5.47 9.62
C LYS A 67 12.72 6.32 10.82
N SER A 68 11.55 6.09 11.39
CA SER A 68 11.07 6.87 12.55
C SER A 68 11.71 6.44 13.86
N GLY A 69 12.12 5.17 13.95
CA GLY A 69 12.58 4.60 15.21
C GLY A 69 11.47 4.42 16.24
N CYS A 70 10.20 4.54 15.83
CA CYS A 70 9.10 4.44 16.76
C CYS A 70 8.86 2.99 17.21
N ASP A 71 8.26 2.85 18.40
CA ASP A 71 7.80 1.55 18.87
C ASP A 71 6.52 1.19 18.11
N PRO A 72 6.50 0.07 17.34
CA PRO A 72 5.31 -0.32 16.60
C PRO A 72 4.06 -0.47 17.46
N LYS A 73 4.23 -0.77 18.74
CA LYS A 73 3.10 -0.90 19.68
C LYS A 73 2.36 0.42 19.89
N LEU A 74 2.98 1.54 19.54
CA LEU A 74 2.37 2.86 19.66
C LEU A 74 1.57 3.27 18.43
N ILE A 75 1.58 2.45 17.38
CA ILE A 75 0.77 2.69 16.19
C ILE A 75 -0.66 2.27 16.51
N GLN A 76 -1.58 3.26 16.51
CA GLN A 76 -2.95 3.07 16.96
C GLN A 76 -3.88 2.63 15.83
N ALA A 77 -3.59 3.02 14.61
CA ALA A 77 -4.47 2.74 13.47
C ALA A 77 -3.70 2.79 12.17
N VAL A 78 -4.23 2.08 11.19
CA VAL A 78 -3.72 2.06 9.82
C VAL A 78 -4.88 2.37 8.89
N SER A 79 -4.65 3.26 7.93
CA SER A 79 -5.62 3.56 6.88
C SER A 79 -4.97 3.38 5.53
N ALA A 80 -5.74 2.88 4.58
CA ALA A 80 -5.27 2.68 3.23
C ALA A 80 -6.16 3.38 2.22
N SER A 81 -5.52 4.01 1.24
CA SER A 81 -6.17 4.51 0.04
C SER A 81 -5.61 3.71 -1.13
N THR A 82 -6.44 3.34 -2.07
CA THR A 82 -6.01 2.47 -3.15
C THR A 82 -6.54 2.94 -4.49
N ILE A 83 -5.88 2.45 -5.54
CA ILE A 83 -6.35 2.64 -6.90
C ILE A 83 -7.75 2.02 -7.05
N GLY A 84 -8.60 2.67 -7.79
CA GLY A 84 -9.92 2.20 -8.16
C GLY A 84 -10.35 2.85 -9.48
N PRO A 85 -11.28 2.23 -10.22
CA PRO A 85 -11.86 0.92 -9.96
C PRO A 85 -10.93 -0.22 -10.39
N CYS A 86 -10.95 -1.30 -9.64
CA CYS A 86 -10.19 -2.49 -9.97
C CYS A 86 -10.92 -3.73 -9.44
N MET A 87 -10.51 -4.91 -9.92
CA MET A 87 -11.16 -6.16 -9.56
C MET A 87 -10.11 -7.22 -9.32
N LEU A 88 -10.30 -8.00 -8.26
CA LEU A 88 -9.44 -9.14 -7.97
C LEU A 88 -10.31 -10.32 -7.54
N PRO A 89 -10.44 -11.36 -8.39
CA PRO A 89 -11.10 -12.59 -7.97
C PRO A 89 -10.25 -13.32 -6.93
N VAL A 90 -10.90 -13.79 -5.88
CA VAL A 90 -10.23 -14.56 -4.83
C VAL A 90 -11.01 -15.83 -4.55
N ASP A 91 -10.34 -16.83 -3.97
CA ASP A 91 -11.03 -18.04 -3.52
C ASP A 91 -11.65 -17.82 -2.14
N LYS A 92 -12.23 -18.86 -1.58
CA LYS A 92 -12.93 -18.77 -0.29
C LYS A 92 -12.00 -18.46 0.88
N GLU A 93 -10.71 -18.69 0.73
CA GLU A 93 -9.70 -18.35 1.73
C GLU A 93 -9.12 -16.95 1.52
N GLY A 94 -9.57 -16.24 0.47
CA GLY A 94 -9.08 -14.91 0.15
C GLY A 94 -7.81 -14.89 -0.68
N GLU A 95 -7.40 -16.04 -1.23
CA GLU A 95 -6.20 -16.10 -2.06
C GLU A 95 -6.51 -15.64 -3.49
N PRO A 96 -5.65 -14.81 -4.08
CA PRO A 96 -5.87 -14.35 -5.47
C PRO A 96 -5.86 -15.51 -6.47
N LEU A 97 -6.81 -15.49 -7.39
CA LEU A 97 -6.91 -16.47 -8.46
C LEU A 97 -6.19 -16.03 -9.73
N MET A 98 -5.83 -14.75 -9.79
CA MET A 98 -5.15 -14.15 -10.94
C MET A 98 -4.63 -12.78 -10.53
N ASN A 99 -3.94 -12.09 -11.43
CA ASN A 99 -3.58 -10.69 -11.21
C ASN A 99 -4.83 -9.82 -11.13
N ALA A 100 -4.74 -8.73 -10.40
CA ALA A 100 -5.82 -7.75 -10.32
C ALA A 100 -6.00 -7.07 -11.68
N VAL A 101 -7.25 -6.88 -12.06
CA VAL A 101 -7.61 -6.19 -13.31
C VAL A 101 -7.92 -4.74 -12.98
N LEU A 102 -7.21 -3.83 -13.64
CA LEU A 102 -7.38 -2.39 -13.46
C LEU A 102 -8.27 -1.84 -14.58
N TYR A 103 -8.79 -0.62 -14.39
CA TYR A 103 -9.51 0.02 -15.46
C TYR A 103 -8.54 0.31 -16.63
N GLY A 104 -9.05 0.21 -17.86
CA GLY A 104 -8.19 0.33 -19.02
C GLY A 104 -7.56 1.69 -19.18
N VAL A 105 -6.30 1.68 -19.61
CA VAL A 105 -5.59 2.88 -20.01
C VAL A 105 -5.29 2.73 -21.49
N ASP A 106 -5.91 3.55 -22.30
CA ASP A 106 -5.68 3.52 -23.75
C ASP A 106 -4.40 4.28 -24.12
#